data_76c0f2c5b75d915fabe7383ad7811cbe
#
_entry.id   76c0f2c5b75d915fabe7383ad7811cbe
#
_cell.length_a   1.000
_cell.length_b   1.000
_cell.length_c   1.000
_cell.angle_alpha   90.00
_cell.angle_beta   90.00
_cell.angle_gamma   90.00
#
_symmetry.space_group_name_H-M   'P 1'
#
loop_
_entity.id
_entity.type
_entity.pdbx_description
1 polymer ?
#
loop_
_entity_poly.entity_id
_entity_poly.type
_entity_poly.pdbx_seq_one_letter_code
_entity_poly.pdbx_strand_id
1 'polypeptide(L)'
;MSKKKSPDLFLDNNSDEAEFKGAPGQKISLSGILPGQIIRTMIENGEIWSQGNISEEQIQPASLDLRLSDIAYRIRASFLPSEGSVQEKLTELALHKIDISDGAVLETGCVYLVPLMEALSLPERIKAISNPKSSTGRVDVFTRLICDGSHEFDKVPGGYKGHLWLEISPRTFPVIVRQGTRLNQMRFRRGNTKSSDKELKKLHTEDNIVFNGKADIAEGLAISVNLKAATEESIVGYKAKRHAGLIDLDKPNKYKVAKFWDPVFMNDESRIILDPGEFYILASHESIAVPPSHAAEMVPFNPSIGEFRVH
;
A
#
# COMPACT_ATOMS: atom_id res chain seq x y z
N MET A 1 -40.44 -3.54 -48.41
CA MET A 1 -39.06 -3.68 -47.90
C MET A 1 -38.92 -2.78 -46.68
N SER A 2 -39.09 -3.35 -45.49
CA SER A 2 -39.08 -2.63 -44.22
C SER A 2 -37.69 -2.75 -43.61
N LYS A 3 -37.01 -1.62 -43.36
CA LYS A 3 -35.70 -1.58 -42.64
C LYS A 3 -35.98 -1.73 -41.14
N LYS A 4 -35.57 -2.84 -40.57
CA LYS A 4 -35.48 -3.03 -39.13
C LYS A 4 -34.37 -2.13 -38.58
N LYS A 5 -34.72 -1.22 -37.65
CA LYS A 5 -33.79 -0.49 -36.78
C LYS A 5 -33.25 -1.45 -35.73
N SER A 6 -31.93 -1.44 -35.54
CA SER A 6 -31.26 -2.08 -34.40
C SER A 6 -31.64 -1.35 -33.11
N PRO A 7 -31.77 -2.03 -31.96
CA PRO A 7 -32.03 -1.36 -30.71
C PRO A 7 -30.75 -0.66 -30.22
N ASP A 8 -30.91 0.60 -29.83
CA ASP A 8 -29.91 1.41 -29.13
C ASP A 8 -29.51 0.72 -27.81
N LEU A 9 -28.21 0.47 -27.65
CA LEU A 9 -27.61 -0.18 -26.48
C LEU A 9 -27.08 0.86 -25.49
N PHE A 10 -27.73 1.98 -25.32
CA PHE A 10 -27.46 2.95 -24.26
C PHE A 10 -28.70 3.05 -23.37
N LEU A 11 -28.79 2.09 -22.45
CA LEU A 11 -29.69 2.23 -21.31
C LEU A 11 -29.11 3.26 -20.35
N ASP A 12 -29.79 4.37 -20.20
CA ASP A 12 -29.66 5.32 -19.09
C ASP A 12 -29.74 4.57 -17.73
N ASN A 13 -28.64 4.40 -17.07
CA ASN A 13 -28.59 4.04 -15.64
C ASN A 13 -28.57 5.31 -14.80
N ASN A 14 -29.63 6.07 -14.81
CA ASN A 14 -29.94 7.10 -13.81
C ASN A 14 -30.92 6.52 -12.78
N SER A 15 -30.40 5.70 -11.87
CA SER A 15 -31.09 5.38 -10.62
C SER A 15 -30.12 4.67 -9.68
N ASP A 16 -29.39 5.45 -8.91
CA ASP A 16 -28.92 5.14 -7.56
C ASP A 16 -28.06 6.31 -7.03
N GLU A 17 -28.68 7.49 -6.95
CA GLU A 17 -28.19 8.60 -6.11
C GLU A 17 -28.51 8.27 -4.64
N ALA A 18 -27.74 7.36 -4.04
CA ALA A 18 -27.65 7.32 -2.60
C ALA A 18 -26.78 8.50 -2.15
N GLU A 19 -27.39 9.59 -1.73
CA GLU A 19 -26.75 10.75 -1.14
C GLU A 19 -25.95 10.33 0.10
N PHE A 20 -24.63 10.29 -0.01
CA PHE A 20 -23.78 10.39 1.16
C PHE A 20 -23.88 11.82 1.68
N LYS A 21 -24.53 12.04 2.82
CA LYS A 21 -24.60 13.33 3.48
C LYS A 21 -23.24 13.65 4.08
N GLY A 22 -22.40 14.36 3.34
CA GLY A 22 -21.24 15.06 3.85
C GLY A 22 -21.64 16.23 4.74
N ALA A 23 -20.69 16.81 5.47
CA ALA A 23 -20.92 18.06 6.22
C ALA A 23 -21.53 19.13 5.31
N PRO A 24 -22.39 20.03 5.83
CA PRO A 24 -23.08 21.02 5.02
C PRO A 24 -22.09 21.85 4.20
N GLY A 25 -22.18 21.79 2.87
CA GLY A 25 -21.37 22.59 1.95
C GLY A 25 -20.29 21.86 1.17
N GLN A 26 -19.97 20.58 1.45
CA GLN A 26 -19.01 19.79 0.66
C GLN A 26 -19.72 19.02 -0.45
N LYS A 27 -19.42 19.35 -1.71
CA LYS A 27 -19.74 18.48 -2.86
C LYS A 27 -18.82 17.29 -2.81
N ILE A 28 -19.32 16.13 -2.39
CA ILE A 28 -18.56 14.89 -2.45
C ILE A 28 -18.49 14.45 -3.93
N SER A 29 -17.29 14.35 -4.47
CA SER A 29 -17.08 13.82 -5.81
C SER A 29 -17.60 12.38 -5.89
N LEU A 30 -18.35 12.07 -6.93
CA LEU A 30 -18.83 10.70 -7.19
C LEU A 30 -17.70 9.74 -7.58
N SER A 31 -16.49 10.23 -7.82
CA SER A 31 -15.31 9.46 -8.23
C SER A 31 -14.08 9.94 -7.44
N GLY A 32 -13.20 9.02 -7.05
CA GLY A 32 -11.99 9.34 -6.31
C GLY A 32 -11.65 8.32 -5.22
N ILE A 33 -10.59 8.61 -4.48
CA ILE A 33 -10.23 7.90 -3.25
C ILE A 33 -11.16 8.35 -2.14
N LEU A 34 -11.70 7.41 -1.37
CA LEU A 34 -12.63 7.71 -0.30
C LEU A 34 -11.87 8.24 0.94
N PRO A 35 -12.23 9.43 1.45
CA PRO A 35 -11.59 10.01 2.62
C PRO A 35 -12.04 9.32 3.92
N GLY A 36 -11.30 9.57 5.00
CA GLY A 36 -11.54 8.98 6.32
C GLY A 36 -12.97 9.13 6.84
N GLN A 37 -13.66 10.22 6.52
CA GLN A 37 -15.07 10.42 6.90
C GLN A 37 -15.98 9.37 6.26
N ILE A 38 -15.75 9.05 4.99
CA ILE A 38 -16.51 8.00 4.30
C ILE A 38 -16.14 6.62 4.83
N ILE A 39 -14.86 6.38 5.15
CA ILE A 39 -14.43 5.12 5.77
C ILE A 39 -15.17 4.89 7.10
N ARG A 40 -15.37 5.92 7.95
CA ARG A 40 -16.18 5.81 9.16
C ARG A 40 -17.62 5.39 8.85
N THR A 41 -18.25 6.05 7.88
CA THR A 41 -19.59 5.67 7.43
C THR A 41 -19.66 4.23 6.93
N MET A 42 -18.63 3.76 6.19
CA MET A 42 -18.55 2.36 5.74
C MET A 42 -18.45 1.38 6.92
N ILE A 43 -17.75 1.75 7.98
CA ILE A 43 -17.68 0.96 9.22
C ILE A 43 -19.03 0.93 9.92
N GLU A 44 -19.69 2.07 10.09
CA GLU A 44 -21.03 2.20 10.69
C GLU A 44 -22.07 1.38 9.93
N ASN A 45 -21.99 1.34 8.60
CA ASN A 45 -22.87 0.57 7.74
C ASN A 45 -22.53 -0.94 7.66
N GLY A 46 -21.44 -1.40 8.29
CA GLY A 46 -21.00 -2.79 8.22
C GLY A 46 -20.38 -3.18 6.87
N GLU A 47 -20.05 -2.22 6.00
CA GLU A 47 -19.30 -2.47 4.76
C GLU A 47 -17.83 -2.84 5.06
N ILE A 48 -17.31 -2.36 6.19
CA ILE A 48 -16.05 -2.75 6.81
C ILE A 48 -16.37 -3.21 8.23
N TRP A 49 -15.97 -4.42 8.58
CA TRP A 49 -16.18 -4.97 9.91
C TRP A 49 -14.93 -5.69 10.42
N SER A 50 -14.87 -5.98 11.70
CA SER A 50 -13.71 -6.60 12.34
C SER A 50 -14.14 -7.48 13.51
N GLN A 51 -13.29 -8.43 13.90
CA GLN A 51 -13.44 -9.25 15.10
C GLN A 51 -13.31 -8.46 16.43
N GLY A 52 -13.09 -7.17 16.35
CA GLY A 52 -13.01 -6.24 17.47
C GLY A 52 -13.27 -4.83 16.99
N ASN A 53 -13.29 -3.88 17.91
CA ASN A 53 -13.51 -2.48 17.54
C ASN A 53 -12.41 -1.98 16.59
N ILE A 54 -12.80 -1.31 15.52
CA ILE A 54 -11.89 -0.53 14.68
C ILE A 54 -11.64 0.79 15.41
N SER A 55 -10.38 1.06 15.76
CA SER A 55 -10.01 2.27 16.50
C SER A 55 -9.86 3.47 15.56
N GLU A 56 -10.10 4.69 16.06
CA GLU A 56 -9.88 5.92 15.31
C GLU A 56 -8.45 6.06 14.77
N GLU A 57 -7.46 5.52 15.47
CA GLU A 57 -6.06 5.53 15.05
C GLU A 57 -5.78 4.70 13.78
N GLN A 58 -6.69 3.77 13.41
CA GLN A 58 -6.58 3.01 12.17
C GLN A 58 -7.05 3.83 10.97
N ILE A 59 -7.94 4.81 11.20
CA ILE A 59 -8.55 5.61 10.14
C ILE A 59 -7.63 6.77 9.81
N GLN A 60 -6.97 6.69 8.67
CA GLN A 60 -6.10 7.71 8.14
C GLN A 60 -6.89 8.67 7.22
N PRO A 61 -6.35 9.82 6.80
CA PRO A 61 -7.07 10.77 5.93
C PRO A 61 -7.68 10.17 4.67
N ALA A 62 -7.05 9.12 4.08
CA ALA A 62 -7.51 8.48 2.86
C ALA A 62 -7.26 6.96 2.81
N SER A 63 -7.10 6.34 3.98
CA SER A 63 -6.89 4.88 4.09
C SER A 63 -7.28 4.34 5.46
N LEU A 64 -7.41 3.02 5.55
CA LEU A 64 -7.59 2.28 6.78
C LEU A 64 -6.36 1.39 7.00
N ASP A 65 -5.75 1.47 8.18
CA ASP A 65 -4.70 0.54 8.60
C ASP A 65 -5.31 -0.82 8.96
N LEU A 66 -4.75 -1.89 8.40
CA LEU A 66 -5.22 -3.26 8.62
C LEU A 66 -4.39 -3.94 9.71
N ARG A 67 -5.06 -4.72 10.59
CA ARG A 67 -4.44 -5.40 11.73
C ARG A 67 -4.27 -6.89 11.47
N LEU A 68 -3.14 -7.44 11.89
CA LEU A 68 -2.92 -8.88 11.92
C LEU A 68 -3.82 -9.54 12.97
N SER A 69 -4.34 -10.73 12.67
CA SER A 69 -4.98 -11.60 13.64
C SER A 69 -3.93 -12.30 14.54
N ASP A 70 -4.34 -13.27 15.32
CA ASP A 70 -3.55 -13.95 16.36
C ASP A 70 -2.70 -15.12 15.84
N ILE A 71 -2.92 -15.55 14.58
CA ILE A 71 -2.24 -16.72 13.99
C ILE A 71 -1.52 -16.34 12.71
N ALA A 72 -0.25 -16.75 12.57
CA ALA A 72 0.48 -16.76 11.33
C ALA A 72 0.69 -18.19 10.83
N TYR A 73 0.59 -18.40 9.54
CA TYR A 73 0.91 -19.67 8.88
C TYR A 73 2.21 -19.53 8.10
N ARG A 74 3.23 -20.31 8.44
CA ARG A 74 4.40 -20.46 7.60
C ARG A 74 4.02 -21.26 6.36
N ILE A 75 4.11 -20.68 5.18
CA ILE A 75 3.75 -21.33 3.92
C ILE A 75 4.99 -21.63 3.07
N ARG A 76 4.90 -22.67 2.21
CA ARG A 76 6.03 -23.07 1.36
C ARG A 76 6.18 -22.22 0.10
N ALA A 77 5.10 -21.60 -0.36
CA ALA A 77 5.07 -20.78 -1.56
C ALA A 77 3.98 -19.73 -1.50
N SER A 78 4.20 -18.59 -2.16
CA SER A 78 3.18 -17.59 -2.47
C SER A 78 2.15 -18.13 -3.44
N PHE A 79 0.89 -17.70 -3.34
CA PHE A 79 -0.19 -18.13 -4.22
C PHE A 79 -1.27 -17.06 -4.39
N LEU A 80 -2.07 -17.23 -5.43
CA LEU A 80 -3.36 -16.58 -5.61
C LEU A 80 -4.45 -17.66 -5.64
N PRO A 81 -5.56 -17.49 -4.93
CA PRO A 81 -6.60 -18.52 -4.83
C PRO A 81 -7.37 -18.74 -6.14
N SER A 82 -7.29 -17.79 -7.09
CA SER A 82 -8.08 -17.81 -8.32
C SER A 82 -9.57 -17.94 -8.04
N GLU A 83 -10.24 -18.96 -8.52
CA GLU A 83 -11.68 -19.19 -8.27
C GLU A 83 -11.98 -19.81 -6.90
N GLY A 84 -10.94 -20.22 -6.15
CA GLY A 84 -11.08 -20.86 -4.84
C GLY A 84 -10.96 -19.91 -3.67
N SER A 85 -10.89 -20.48 -2.47
CA SER A 85 -10.65 -19.75 -1.23
C SER A 85 -9.18 -19.81 -0.80
N VAL A 86 -8.75 -18.79 -0.06
CA VAL A 86 -7.44 -18.76 0.59
C VAL A 86 -7.29 -19.92 1.58
N GLN A 87 -8.37 -20.28 2.29
CA GLN A 87 -8.36 -21.37 3.26
C GLN A 87 -8.09 -22.75 2.64
N GLU A 88 -8.64 -23.02 1.45
CA GLU A 88 -8.37 -24.26 0.71
C GLU A 88 -6.89 -24.35 0.33
N LYS A 89 -6.33 -23.30 -0.25
CA LYS A 89 -4.91 -23.24 -0.62
C LYS A 89 -3.99 -23.31 0.59
N LEU A 90 -4.40 -22.72 1.71
CA LEU A 90 -3.64 -22.79 2.96
C LEU A 90 -3.52 -24.23 3.46
N THR A 91 -4.55 -25.06 3.30
CA THR A 91 -4.54 -26.47 3.70
C THR A 91 -3.45 -27.26 2.96
N GLU A 92 -3.15 -26.92 1.69
CA GLU A 92 -2.11 -27.54 0.91
C GLU A 92 -0.71 -26.98 1.21
N LEU A 93 -0.61 -25.70 1.46
CA LEU A 93 0.66 -24.96 1.44
C LEU A 93 1.23 -24.65 2.82
N ALA A 94 0.42 -24.74 3.89
CA ALA A 94 0.89 -24.45 5.23
C ALA A 94 1.86 -25.54 5.72
N LEU A 95 2.99 -25.11 6.27
CA LEU A 95 3.98 -25.96 6.91
C LEU A 95 3.66 -26.13 8.41
N HIS A 96 3.38 -25.02 9.08
CA HIS A 96 2.98 -24.99 10.48
C HIS A 96 2.29 -23.67 10.83
N LYS A 97 1.60 -23.66 11.97
CA LYS A 97 0.98 -22.48 12.58
C LYS A 97 1.88 -21.89 13.65
N ILE A 98 1.82 -20.57 13.80
CA ILE A 98 2.54 -19.82 14.82
C ILE A 98 1.51 -18.95 15.53
N ASP A 99 1.43 -19.05 16.84
CA ASP A 99 0.67 -18.13 17.67
C ASP A 99 1.43 -16.81 17.77
N ILE A 100 0.80 -15.71 17.35
CA ILE A 100 1.36 -14.36 17.39
C ILE A 100 0.62 -13.44 18.36
N SER A 101 -0.26 -13.98 19.21
CA SER A 101 -1.06 -13.19 20.18
C SER A 101 -0.18 -12.27 21.01
N ASP A 102 0.86 -12.82 21.62
CA ASP A 102 1.80 -12.08 22.49
C ASP A 102 3.11 -11.66 21.77
N GLY A 103 3.26 -12.09 20.53
CA GLY A 103 4.38 -11.77 19.65
C GLY A 103 5.20 -12.98 19.24
N ALA A 104 5.52 -13.01 17.94
CA ALA A 104 6.41 -14.02 17.39
C ALA A 104 7.35 -13.40 16.35
N VAL A 105 8.47 -14.07 16.13
CA VAL A 105 9.46 -13.68 15.14
C VAL A 105 9.05 -14.23 13.78
N LEU A 106 8.99 -13.35 12.78
CA LEU A 106 8.96 -13.72 11.38
C LEU A 106 10.38 -13.61 10.81
N GLU A 107 10.93 -14.74 10.39
CA GLU A 107 12.31 -14.84 9.91
C GLU A 107 12.46 -14.34 8.48
N THR A 108 13.65 -13.84 8.15
CA THR A 108 14.00 -13.44 6.79
C THR A 108 14.01 -14.63 5.82
N GLY A 109 13.66 -14.36 4.56
CA GLY A 109 13.62 -15.38 3.52
C GLY A 109 12.47 -16.39 3.65
N CYS A 110 11.60 -16.19 4.63
CA CYS A 110 10.40 -16.98 4.86
C CYS A 110 9.15 -16.26 4.37
N VAL A 111 8.12 -17.03 4.01
CA VAL A 111 6.81 -16.49 3.62
C VAL A 111 5.77 -16.95 4.63
N TYR A 112 5.01 -16.00 5.10
CA TYR A 112 3.94 -16.21 6.09
C TYR A 112 2.63 -15.70 5.52
N LEU A 113 1.54 -16.37 5.86
CA LEU A 113 0.18 -15.91 5.58
C LEU A 113 -0.56 -15.70 6.90
N VAL A 114 -1.10 -14.51 7.07
CA VAL A 114 -1.78 -14.10 8.31
C VAL A 114 -3.17 -13.60 7.98
N PRO A 115 -4.24 -14.13 8.62
CA PRO A 115 -5.56 -13.53 8.50
C PRO A 115 -5.53 -12.12 9.07
N LEU A 116 -6.29 -11.22 8.48
CA LEU A 116 -6.50 -9.88 9.03
C LEU A 116 -7.73 -9.85 9.94
N MET A 117 -7.72 -8.96 10.91
CA MET A 117 -8.87 -8.76 11.80
C MET A 117 -10.03 -8.10 11.06
N GLU A 118 -9.75 -7.30 10.05
CA GLU A 118 -10.73 -6.63 9.20
C GLU A 118 -11.23 -7.55 8.10
N ALA A 119 -12.52 -7.40 7.79
CA ALA A 119 -13.20 -8.06 6.69
C ALA A 119 -14.13 -7.06 5.99
N LEU A 120 -14.57 -7.39 4.80
CA LEU A 120 -15.30 -6.48 3.93
C LEU A 120 -16.65 -7.04 3.48
N SER A 121 -17.59 -6.13 3.25
CA SER A 121 -18.86 -6.36 2.54
C SER A 121 -19.11 -5.16 1.62
N LEU A 122 -18.29 -5.04 0.58
CA LEU A 122 -18.28 -3.85 -0.28
C LEU A 122 -19.48 -3.79 -1.22
N PRO A 123 -20.04 -2.60 -1.48
CA PRO A 123 -20.95 -2.39 -2.61
C PRO A 123 -20.19 -2.56 -3.94
N GLU A 124 -20.90 -2.91 -5.02
CA GLU A 124 -20.35 -3.11 -6.37
C GLU A 124 -19.51 -1.91 -6.88
N ARG A 125 -19.93 -0.70 -6.52
CA ARG A 125 -19.29 0.55 -6.95
C ARG A 125 -17.99 0.89 -6.22
N ILE A 126 -17.67 0.22 -5.11
CA ILE A 126 -16.49 0.48 -4.29
C ILE A 126 -15.50 -0.67 -4.47
N LYS A 127 -14.28 -0.33 -4.87
CA LYS A 127 -13.12 -1.22 -4.95
C LYS A 127 -12.09 -0.79 -3.92
N ALA A 128 -11.16 -1.69 -3.56
CA ALA A 128 -10.08 -1.32 -2.68
C ALA A 128 -8.71 -1.76 -3.23
N ILE A 129 -7.68 -1.05 -2.80
CA ILE A 129 -6.27 -1.39 -3.04
C ILE A 129 -5.56 -1.35 -1.70
N SER A 130 -4.73 -2.35 -1.44
CA SER A 130 -3.85 -2.41 -0.28
C SER A 130 -2.41 -2.08 -0.69
N ASN A 131 -1.70 -1.40 0.19
CA ASN A 131 -0.28 -1.15 0.06
C ASN A 131 0.39 -1.32 1.42
N PRO A 132 1.68 -1.72 1.47
CA PRO A 132 2.42 -1.68 2.72
C PRO A 132 2.45 -0.24 3.26
N LYS A 133 2.46 -0.10 4.57
CA LYS A 133 2.73 1.19 5.21
C LYS A 133 4.19 1.58 4.94
N SER A 134 4.47 2.87 4.85
CA SER A 134 5.85 3.34 4.64
C SER A 134 6.81 2.89 5.74
N SER A 135 6.32 2.69 6.97
CA SER A 135 7.11 2.10 8.07
C SER A 135 7.47 0.64 7.82
N THR A 136 6.59 -0.13 7.16
CA THR A 136 6.80 -1.52 6.77
C THR A 136 7.82 -1.62 5.63
N GLY A 137 7.67 -0.79 4.60
CA GLY A 137 8.61 -0.74 3.48
C GLY A 137 10.02 -0.32 3.92
N ARG A 138 10.14 0.64 4.84
CA ARG A 138 11.45 1.11 5.33
C ARG A 138 12.26 0.08 6.12
N VAL A 139 11.68 -1.02 6.53
CA VAL A 139 12.38 -2.15 7.16
C VAL A 139 12.41 -3.39 6.27
N ASP A 140 12.16 -3.21 4.98
CA ASP A 140 12.18 -4.26 3.94
C ASP A 140 11.33 -5.47 4.28
N VAL A 141 10.13 -5.22 4.80
CA VAL A 141 9.11 -6.24 4.97
C VAL A 141 8.17 -6.19 3.77
N PHE A 142 8.25 -7.21 2.94
CA PHE A 142 7.39 -7.34 1.78
C PHE A 142 6.04 -7.89 2.19
N THR A 143 4.96 -7.25 1.76
CA THR A 143 3.60 -7.67 2.07
C THR A 143 2.72 -7.65 0.83
N ARG A 144 1.74 -8.56 0.76
CA ARG A 144 0.71 -8.64 -0.29
C ARG A 144 -0.63 -9.00 0.32
N LEU A 145 -1.65 -8.23 0.00
CA LEU A 145 -3.02 -8.58 0.37
C LEU A 145 -3.56 -9.67 -0.58
N ILE A 146 -4.25 -10.64 0.00
CA ILE A 146 -4.96 -11.70 -0.72
C ILE A 146 -6.40 -11.75 -0.21
N CYS A 147 -7.35 -11.92 -1.11
CA CYS A 147 -8.76 -12.19 -0.78
C CYS A 147 -9.26 -13.36 -1.63
N ASP A 148 -10.34 -14.02 -1.19
CA ASP A 148 -10.93 -15.13 -1.91
C ASP A 148 -11.33 -14.73 -3.33
N GLY A 149 -11.18 -15.62 -4.28
CA GLY A 149 -11.50 -15.38 -5.68
C GLY A 149 -10.56 -14.37 -6.39
N SER A 150 -9.44 -13.98 -5.77
CA SER A 150 -8.56 -12.99 -6.39
C SER A 150 -7.59 -13.62 -7.41
N HIS A 151 -7.41 -12.89 -8.52
CA HIS A 151 -6.40 -13.17 -9.56
C HIS A 151 -5.22 -12.21 -9.51
N GLU A 152 -5.25 -11.23 -8.59
CA GLU A 152 -4.21 -10.21 -8.41
C GLU A 152 -4.00 -9.96 -6.92
N PHE A 153 -2.75 -9.70 -6.54
CA PHE A 153 -2.43 -9.23 -5.20
C PHE A 153 -2.88 -7.78 -5.01
N ASP A 154 -3.12 -7.41 -3.77
CA ASP A 154 -3.35 -6.05 -3.31
C ASP A 154 -4.62 -5.38 -3.86
N LYS A 155 -5.46 -6.11 -4.59
CA LYS A 155 -6.71 -5.59 -5.15
C LYS A 155 -7.91 -6.32 -4.60
N VAL A 156 -8.93 -5.55 -4.21
CA VAL A 156 -10.23 -6.07 -3.82
C VAL A 156 -11.27 -5.56 -4.80
N PRO A 157 -12.00 -6.46 -5.50
CA PRO A 157 -13.03 -6.06 -6.46
C PRO A 157 -14.23 -5.43 -5.79
N GLY A 158 -15.04 -4.70 -6.56
CA GLY A 158 -16.35 -4.25 -6.10
C GLY A 158 -17.27 -5.43 -5.79
N GLY A 159 -18.16 -5.26 -4.82
CA GLY A 159 -19.06 -6.33 -4.37
C GLY A 159 -18.40 -7.42 -3.51
N TYR A 160 -17.11 -7.35 -3.25
CA TYR A 160 -16.42 -8.36 -2.43
C TYR A 160 -17.03 -8.48 -1.03
N LYS A 161 -17.26 -9.72 -0.60
CA LYS A 161 -17.72 -10.05 0.75
C LYS A 161 -16.87 -11.19 1.30
N GLY A 162 -16.11 -10.93 2.36
CA GLY A 162 -15.25 -11.95 2.94
C GLY A 162 -14.10 -11.40 3.79
N HIS A 163 -13.30 -12.34 4.25
CA HIS A 163 -12.10 -12.08 5.03
C HIS A 163 -10.93 -11.66 4.14
N LEU A 164 -9.95 -11.03 4.77
CA LEU A 164 -8.73 -10.58 4.14
C LEU A 164 -7.54 -11.33 4.74
N TRP A 165 -6.53 -11.52 3.93
CA TRP A 165 -5.29 -12.20 4.30
C TRP A 165 -4.09 -11.36 3.89
N LEU A 166 -3.04 -11.43 4.66
CA LEU A 166 -1.79 -10.76 4.35
C LEU A 166 -0.66 -11.77 4.23
N GLU A 167 -0.08 -11.86 3.04
CA GLU A 167 1.22 -12.51 2.85
C GLU A 167 2.31 -11.57 3.35
N ILE A 168 3.24 -12.09 4.16
CA ILE A 168 4.33 -11.32 4.77
C ILE A 168 5.63 -12.05 4.51
N SER A 169 6.62 -11.35 3.98
CA SER A 169 7.97 -11.89 3.76
C SER A 169 9.03 -10.86 4.17
N PRO A 170 9.59 -10.96 5.38
CA PRO A 170 10.73 -10.16 5.77
C PRO A 170 11.94 -10.47 4.87
N ARG A 171 12.56 -9.44 4.31
CA ARG A 171 13.65 -9.62 3.33
C ARG A 171 15.02 -9.38 3.95
N THR A 172 15.20 -8.29 4.66
CA THR A 172 16.48 -7.89 5.24
C THR A 172 16.55 -8.13 6.75
N PHE A 173 15.51 -7.76 7.48
CA PHE A 173 15.50 -7.90 8.95
C PHE A 173 14.43 -8.89 9.40
N PRO A 174 14.74 -9.81 10.32
CA PRO A 174 13.72 -10.55 11.05
C PRO A 174 12.92 -9.58 11.91
N VAL A 175 11.60 -9.77 11.97
CA VAL A 175 10.70 -8.84 12.65
C VAL A 175 9.82 -9.55 13.68
N ILE A 176 9.50 -8.84 14.76
CA ILE A 176 8.47 -9.29 15.70
C ILE A 176 7.16 -8.63 15.33
N VAL A 177 6.13 -9.43 15.19
CA VAL A 177 4.74 -9.01 14.99
C VAL A 177 3.84 -9.61 16.06
N ARG A 178 2.68 -8.99 16.31
CA ARG A 178 1.66 -9.44 17.27
C ARG A 178 0.28 -9.33 16.65
N GLN A 179 -0.69 -9.90 17.34
CA GLN A 179 -2.08 -9.56 17.08
C GLN A 179 -2.26 -8.04 17.17
N GLY A 180 -2.88 -7.44 16.14
CA GLY A 180 -3.09 -6.00 16.07
C GLY A 180 -1.95 -5.21 15.40
N THR A 181 -0.77 -5.81 15.14
CA THR A 181 0.29 -5.13 14.37
C THR A 181 -0.23 -4.71 12.99
N ARG A 182 0.08 -3.48 12.58
CA ARG A 182 -0.42 -2.85 11.35
C ARG A 182 0.70 -2.70 10.32
N LEU A 183 0.71 -3.57 9.31
CA LEU A 183 1.71 -3.60 8.25
C LEU A 183 1.23 -2.95 6.95
N ASN A 184 -0.06 -3.08 6.66
CA ASN A 184 -0.69 -2.60 5.43
C ASN A 184 -1.75 -1.55 5.73
N GLN A 185 -2.00 -0.74 4.73
CA GLN A 185 -3.10 0.22 4.67
C GLN A 185 -3.96 -0.08 3.44
N MET A 186 -5.26 0.13 3.55
CA MET A 186 -6.22 -0.08 2.47
C MET A 186 -6.85 1.25 2.07
N ARG A 187 -6.86 1.53 0.77
CA ARG A 187 -7.55 2.68 0.18
C ARG A 187 -8.78 2.20 -0.57
N PHE A 188 -9.91 2.80 -0.25
CA PHE A 188 -11.17 2.57 -0.95
C PHE A 188 -11.33 3.58 -2.07
N ARG A 189 -11.83 3.13 -3.22
CA ARG A 189 -11.98 3.97 -4.40
C ARG A 189 -13.30 3.72 -5.11
N ARG A 190 -13.82 4.78 -5.73
CA ARG A 190 -14.98 4.74 -6.60
C ARG A 190 -14.68 5.41 -7.93
N GLY A 191 -15.09 4.79 -9.03
CA GLY A 191 -14.84 5.32 -10.38
C GLY A 191 -13.36 5.36 -10.77
N ASN A 192 -13.02 6.29 -11.67
CA ASN A 192 -11.63 6.52 -12.08
C ASN A 192 -10.94 7.46 -11.05
N THR A 193 -9.82 7.01 -10.52
CA THR A 193 -9.05 7.74 -9.50
C THR A 193 -7.71 8.26 -10.00
N LYS A 194 -7.30 7.89 -11.22
CA LYS A 194 -6.01 8.30 -11.78
C LYS A 194 -6.16 9.66 -12.48
N SER A 195 -5.39 10.64 -12.02
CA SER A 195 -5.27 11.94 -12.71
C SER A 195 -4.49 11.77 -14.02
N SER A 196 -4.92 12.46 -15.06
CA SER A 196 -4.18 12.57 -16.30
C SER A 196 -3.00 13.53 -16.17
N ASP A 197 -2.02 13.42 -17.06
CA ASP A 197 -0.88 14.36 -17.08
C ASP A 197 -1.31 15.81 -17.28
N LYS A 198 -2.41 16.05 -18.01
CA LYS A 198 -2.99 17.39 -18.16
C LYS A 198 -3.50 17.94 -16.84
N GLU A 199 -4.17 17.12 -16.06
CA GLU A 199 -4.66 17.49 -14.72
C GLU A 199 -3.52 17.70 -13.74
N LEU A 200 -2.47 16.85 -13.78
CA LEU A 200 -1.28 17.02 -12.96
C LEU A 200 -0.50 18.30 -13.30
N LYS A 201 -0.36 18.65 -14.58
CA LYS A 201 0.27 19.91 -15.02
C LYS A 201 -0.54 21.12 -14.56
N LYS A 202 -1.86 21.04 -14.63
CA LYS A 202 -2.75 22.09 -14.10
C LYS A 202 -2.60 22.22 -12.59
N LEU A 203 -2.64 21.09 -11.86
CA LEU A 203 -2.46 21.05 -10.41
C LEU A 203 -1.10 21.65 -10.00
N HIS A 204 -0.01 21.32 -10.72
CA HIS A 204 1.30 21.91 -10.45
C HIS A 204 1.32 23.43 -10.66
N THR A 205 0.58 23.93 -11.66
CA THR A 205 0.46 25.38 -11.90
C THR A 205 -0.32 26.10 -10.81
N GLU A 206 -1.35 25.47 -10.26
CA GLU A 206 -2.24 26.04 -9.24
C GLU A 206 -1.65 25.90 -7.83
N ASP A 207 -1.11 24.74 -7.48
CA ASP A 207 -0.71 24.39 -6.10
C ASP A 207 0.79 24.16 -5.93
N ASN A 208 1.61 24.32 -7.00
CA ASN A 208 3.04 24.13 -6.96
C ASN A 208 3.47 22.82 -6.25
N ILE A 209 3.05 21.67 -6.79
CA ILE A 209 3.27 20.36 -6.15
C ILE A 209 4.73 19.88 -6.10
N VAL A 210 5.66 20.55 -6.82
CA VAL A 210 7.10 20.28 -6.81
C VAL A 210 7.86 21.54 -6.47
N PHE A 211 8.65 21.53 -5.39
CA PHE A 211 9.36 22.71 -4.89
C PHE A 211 10.81 22.79 -5.36
N ASN A 212 11.46 21.67 -5.60
CA ASN A 212 12.84 21.61 -6.03
C ASN A 212 12.92 21.01 -7.44
N GLY A 213 13.64 21.66 -8.34
CA GLY A 213 13.82 21.16 -9.70
C GLY A 213 12.63 21.46 -10.62
N LYS A 214 12.58 20.76 -11.74
CA LYS A 214 11.52 20.86 -12.75
C LYS A 214 10.54 19.70 -12.56
N ALA A 215 9.25 19.99 -12.52
CA ALA A 215 8.24 18.95 -12.54
C ALA A 215 8.29 18.21 -13.88
N ASP A 216 8.70 16.95 -13.85
CA ASP A 216 8.67 16.05 -15.01
C ASP A 216 7.40 15.20 -14.92
N ILE A 217 6.42 15.55 -15.79
CA ILE A 217 5.09 14.93 -15.81
C ILE A 217 4.88 14.23 -17.14
N ALA A 218 5.06 12.91 -17.12
CA ALA A 218 4.80 11.99 -18.21
C ALA A 218 4.35 10.64 -17.64
N GLU A 219 3.09 10.28 -17.82
CA GLU A 219 2.41 9.12 -17.19
C GLU A 219 2.41 9.16 -15.65
N GLY A 220 2.45 10.35 -15.08
CA GLY A 220 2.58 10.66 -13.68
C GLY A 220 3.70 11.66 -13.40
N LEU A 221 4.04 11.85 -12.14
CA LEU A 221 5.14 12.72 -11.71
C LEU A 221 6.40 11.88 -11.46
N ALA A 222 7.44 12.08 -12.27
CA ALA A 222 8.72 11.42 -12.08
C ALA A 222 9.48 12.03 -10.89
N ILE A 223 10.09 11.15 -10.08
CA ILE A 223 10.92 11.51 -8.93
C ILE A 223 12.29 10.90 -9.12
N SER A 224 13.33 11.68 -8.89
CA SER A 224 14.72 11.24 -8.98
C SER A 224 15.36 11.05 -7.60
N VAL A 225 16.38 10.23 -7.52
CA VAL A 225 17.18 10.06 -6.30
C VAL A 225 18.12 11.24 -6.14
N ASN A 226 18.22 11.79 -4.94
CA ASN A 226 19.15 12.87 -4.63
C ASN A 226 20.56 12.30 -4.43
N LEU A 227 21.40 12.49 -5.44
CA LEU A 227 22.83 12.17 -5.39
C LEU A 227 23.72 13.41 -5.20
N LYS A 228 23.12 14.60 -4.99
CA LYS A 228 23.86 15.84 -4.75
C LYS A 228 24.20 15.95 -3.29
N ALA A 229 25.43 15.65 -2.94
CA ALA A 229 25.98 15.90 -1.62
C ALA A 229 26.52 17.35 -1.54
N ALA A 230 26.35 17.96 -0.38
CA ALA A 230 26.97 19.28 -0.12
C ALA A 230 28.49 19.18 0.03
N THR A 231 28.98 18.05 0.52
CA THR A 231 30.41 17.69 0.70
C THR A 231 30.56 16.18 0.47
N GLU A 232 31.79 15.69 0.25
CA GLU A 232 32.09 14.26 0.14
C GLU A 232 31.70 13.46 1.41
N GLU A 233 31.65 14.12 2.56
CA GLU A 233 31.24 13.53 3.82
C GLU A 233 29.70 13.51 4.02
N SER A 234 28.94 14.05 3.07
CA SER A 234 27.47 14.10 3.17
C SER A 234 26.86 12.73 2.92
N ILE A 235 25.98 12.31 3.83
CA ILE A 235 25.22 11.07 3.70
C ILE A 235 24.14 11.27 2.64
N VAL A 236 24.16 10.44 1.60
CA VAL A 236 23.14 10.42 0.52
C VAL A 236 22.11 9.31 0.70
N GLY A 237 22.32 8.39 1.62
CA GLY A 237 21.41 7.32 1.93
C GLY A 237 21.92 6.40 3.01
N TYR A 238 21.22 5.31 3.21
CA TYR A 238 21.58 4.26 4.15
C TYR A 238 21.44 2.89 3.49
N LYS A 239 22.42 2.02 3.73
CA LYS A 239 22.40 0.59 3.36
C LYS A 239 22.06 -0.23 4.58
N ALA A 240 21.14 -1.18 4.45
CA ALA A 240 20.78 -2.08 5.53
C ALA A 240 21.94 -3.05 5.86
N LYS A 241 22.19 -3.27 7.14
CA LYS A 241 23.21 -4.21 7.61
C LYS A 241 22.67 -5.64 7.52
N ARG A 242 23.44 -6.53 6.92
CA ARG A 242 23.15 -7.97 7.00
C ARG A 242 23.33 -8.45 8.44
N HIS A 243 22.54 -9.44 8.82
CA HIS A 243 22.60 -10.07 10.15
C HIS A 243 22.47 -9.09 11.32
N ALA A 244 21.76 -7.96 11.12
CA ALA A 244 21.36 -7.08 12.21
C ALA A 244 20.34 -7.79 13.13
N GLY A 245 20.09 -7.20 14.29
CA GLY A 245 19.18 -7.78 15.27
C GLY A 245 17.72 -7.73 14.85
N LEU A 246 16.85 -8.27 15.70
CA LEU A 246 15.40 -8.24 15.56
C LEU A 246 14.84 -6.82 15.62
N ILE A 247 13.84 -6.54 14.78
CA ILE A 247 13.05 -5.31 14.84
C ILE A 247 11.65 -5.64 15.35
N ASP A 248 11.30 -5.09 16.49
CA ASP A 248 9.94 -5.12 17.02
C ASP A 248 9.14 -3.97 16.39
N LEU A 249 8.20 -4.31 15.49
CA LEU A 249 7.50 -3.33 14.67
C LEU A 249 6.52 -2.46 15.47
N ASP A 250 6.12 -2.90 16.65
CA ASP A 250 5.22 -2.16 17.54
C ASP A 250 5.98 -1.21 18.49
N LYS A 251 7.31 -1.12 18.35
CA LYS A 251 8.17 -0.24 19.17
C LYS A 251 8.91 0.79 18.31
N PRO A 252 8.21 1.79 17.77
CA PRO A 252 8.83 2.83 16.97
C PRO A 252 9.86 3.62 17.77
N ASN A 253 10.89 4.14 17.08
CA ASN A 253 11.96 4.99 17.66
C ASN A 253 12.81 4.35 18.76
N LYS A 254 12.71 3.03 18.98
CA LYS A 254 13.46 2.32 20.03
C LYS A 254 14.90 1.98 19.64
N TYR A 255 15.19 1.91 18.36
CA TYR A 255 16.44 1.38 17.85
C TYR A 255 17.39 2.48 17.40
N LYS A 256 18.70 2.30 17.70
CA LYS A 256 19.75 3.19 17.18
C LYS A 256 19.99 2.84 15.70
N VAL A 257 19.93 3.84 14.83
CA VAL A 257 20.12 3.69 13.38
C VAL A 257 21.41 2.92 13.06
N ALA A 258 22.53 3.29 13.68
CA ALA A 258 23.83 2.67 13.45
C ALA A 258 23.91 1.16 13.76
N LYS A 259 22.93 0.57 14.46
CA LYS A 259 22.86 -0.88 14.65
C LYS A 259 22.33 -1.64 13.44
N PHE A 260 21.51 -0.99 12.62
CA PHE A 260 20.79 -1.60 11.53
C PHE A 260 21.20 -1.06 10.15
N TRP A 261 21.85 0.10 10.11
CA TRP A 261 22.13 0.83 8.89
C TRP A 261 23.55 1.34 8.84
N ASP A 262 24.18 1.23 7.67
CA ASP A 262 25.43 1.89 7.34
C ASP A 262 25.13 3.13 6.50
N PRO A 263 25.74 4.28 6.79
CA PRO A 263 25.60 5.46 5.94
C PRO A 263 26.26 5.21 4.58
N VAL A 264 25.61 5.70 3.53
CA VAL A 264 26.13 5.69 2.16
C VAL A 264 26.59 7.10 1.83
N PHE A 265 27.83 7.18 1.41
CA PHE A 265 28.46 8.41 0.95
C PHE A 265 28.58 8.36 -0.59
N MET A 266 28.63 9.53 -1.21
CA MET A 266 28.86 9.62 -2.62
C MET A 266 30.34 9.40 -2.91
N ASN A 267 30.68 8.77 -4.02
CA ASN A 267 32.04 8.68 -4.50
C ASN A 267 32.46 9.95 -5.27
N ASP A 268 33.74 10.09 -5.58
CA ASP A 268 34.32 11.24 -6.32
C ASP A 268 33.69 11.48 -7.68
N GLU A 269 33.03 10.48 -8.26
CA GLU A 269 32.32 10.56 -9.55
C GLU A 269 30.85 10.98 -9.43
N SER A 270 30.40 11.38 -8.26
CA SER A 270 28.99 11.71 -7.97
C SER A 270 28.02 10.56 -8.25
N ARG A 271 28.45 9.33 -7.92
CA ARG A 271 27.71 8.10 -8.14
C ARG A 271 27.61 7.27 -6.86
N ILE A 272 26.60 6.43 -6.79
CA ILE A 272 26.51 5.33 -5.83
C ILE A 272 26.42 4.01 -6.58
N ILE A 273 26.98 2.96 -5.99
CA ILE A 273 26.87 1.61 -6.48
C ILE A 273 25.86 0.89 -5.58
N LEU A 274 24.81 0.36 -6.17
CA LEU A 274 23.82 -0.46 -5.49
C LEU A 274 24.18 -1.93 -5.70
N ASP A 275 24.57 -2.61 -4.62
CA ASP A 275 24.86 -4.04 -4.68
C ASP A 275 23.59 -4.86 -4.86
N PRO A 276 23.59 -5.90 -5.72
CA PRO A 276 22.45 -6.77 -5.89
C PRO A 276 22.05 -7.47 -4.58
N GLY A 277 20.75 -7.51 -4.30
CA GLY A 277 20.21 -8.17 -3.10
C GLY A 277 20.39 -7.38 -1.81
N GLU A 278 20.88 -6.16 -1.86
CA GLU A 278 20.98 -5.26 -0.71
C GLU A 278 19.80 -4.29 -0.67
N PHE A 279 19.46 -3.83 0.51
CA PHE A 279 18.38 -2.87 0.71
C PHE A 279 18.94 -1.49 1.06
N TYR A 280 18.42 -0.45 0.38
CA TYR A 280 18.84 0.93 0.55
C TYR A 280 17.66 1.84 0.86
N ILE A 281 17.87 2.83 1.69
CA ILE A 281 16.98 3.98 1.86
C ILE A 281 17.67 5.19 1.27
N LEU A 282 17.04 5.78 0.25
CA LEU A 282 17.52 6.96 -0.47
C LEU A 282 16.46 8.06 -0.39
N ALA A 283 16.88 9.32 -0.48
CA ALA A 283 15.96 10.45 -0.52
C ALA A 283 15.72 10.91 -1.95
N SER A 284 14.53 11.44 -2.22
CA SER A 284 14.25 12.11 -3.50
C SER A 284 14.95 13.45 -3.58
N HIS A 285 15.31 13.84 -4.82
CA HIS A 285 15.78 15.19 -5.10
C HIS A 285 14.65 16.20 -5.03
N GLU A 286 13.49 15.82 -5.55
CA GLU A 286 12.30 16.64 -5.56
C GLU A 286 11.63 16.64 -4.18
N SER A 287 11.28 17.82 -3.70
CA SER A 287 10.37 18.00 -2.57
C SER A 287 8.96 18.12 -3.10
N ILE A 288 8.06 17.27 -2.64
CA ILE A 288 6.69 17.16 -3.16
C ILE A 288 5.68 17.52 -2.08
N ALA A 289 4.69 18.33 -2.45
CA ALA A 289 3.48 18.53 -1.66
C ALA A 289 2.29 17.85 -2.34
N VAL A 290 1.52 17.11 -1.56
CA VAL A 290 0.26 16.52 -2.00
C VAL A 290 -0.87 17.38 -1.45
N PRO A 291 -1.65 18.07 -2.30
CA PRO A 291 -2.77 18.90 -1.85
C PRO A 291 -3.82 18.07 -1.09
N PRO A 292 -4.57 18.67 -0.15
CA PRO A 292 -5.58 17.97 0.65
C PRO A 292 -6.69 17.29 -0.18
N SER A 293 -6.91 17.75 -1.40
CA SER A 293 -7.88 17.19 -2.36
C SER A 293 -7.37 15.96 -3.12
N HIS A 294 -6.10 15.58 -2.92
CA HIS A 294 -5.44 14.50 -3.66
C HIS A 294 -4.82 13.47 -2.73
N ALA A 295 -4.58 12.28 -3.27
CA ALA A 295 -3.72 11.26 -2.69
C ALA A 295 -2.65 10.89 -3.71
N ALA A 296 -1.44 10.58 -3.25
CA ALA A 296 -0.35 10.12 -4.09
C ALA A 296 -0.03 8.64 -3.80
N GLU A 297 0.37 7.94 -4.83
CA GLU A 297 0.88 6.58 -4.75
C GLU A 297 2.23 6.53 -5.47
N MET A 298 3.23 5.95 -4.80
CA MET A 298 4.53 5.71 -5.42
C MET A 298 4.44 4.42 -6.24
N VAL A 299 4.82 4.50 -7.50
CA VAL A 299 4.86 3.36 -8.42
C VAL A 299 6.26 3.21 -8.99
N PRO A 300 6.69 1.98 -9.33
CA PRO A 300 7.96 1.78 -10.02
C PRO A 300 8.05 2.61 -11.30
N PHE A 301 9.24 3.11 -11.58
CA PHE A 301 9.53 3.76 -12.84
C PHE A 301 9.50 2.73 -13.99
N ASN A 302 9.68 3.18 -15.22
CA ASN A 302 9.59 2.34 -16.42
C ASN A 302 10.50 1.08 -16.33
N PRO A 303 9.93 -0.15 -16.30
CA PRO A 303 10.70 -1.39 -16.20
C PRO A 303 11.69 -1.61 -17.35
N SER A 304 11.48 -0.94 -18.51
CA SER A 304 12.36 -1.04 -19.67
C SER A 304 13.72 -0.35 -19.45
N ILE A 305 13.84 0.49 -18.43
CA ILE A 305 15.09 1.19 -18.11
C ILE A 305 15.85 0.48 -16.99
N GLY A 306 15.15 -0.25 -16.17
CA GLY A 306 15.69 -1.00 -15.05
C GLY A 306 14.60 -1.38 -14.07
N GLU A 307 14.80 -2.45 -13.36
CA GLU A 307 13.83 -2.93 -12.37
C GLU A 307 14.39 -2.72 -10.97
N PHE A 308 13.77 -1.80 -10.22
CA PHE A 308 13.98 -1.63 -8.80
C PHE A 308 12.68 -1.89 -8.07
N ARG A 309 12.76 -2.68 -7.00
CA ARG A 309 11.64 -2.81 -6.08
C ARG A 309 11.60 -1.57 -5.20
N VAL A 310 10.52 -0.80 -5.31
CA VAL A 310 10.24 0.38 -4.48
C VAL A 310 9.15 0.03 -3.48
N HIS A 311 9.35 0.40 -2.24
CA HIS A 311 8.39 0.18 -1.14
C HIS A 311 7.80 1.49 -0.65
#